data_e10ba8c7a123e986a9fe597d8de448e3
#
_entry.id   e10ba8c7a123e986a9fe597d8de448e3
#
_cell.length_a   1.000
_cell.length_b   1.000
_cell.length_c   1.000
_cell.angle_alpha   90.00
_cell.angle_beta   90.00
_cell.angle_gamma   90.00
#
_symmetry.space_group_name_H-M   'P 1'
#
loop_
_entity.id
_entity.type
_entity.pdbx_description
1 polymer ?
#
loop_
_entity_poly.entity_id
_entity_poly.type
_entity_poly.pdbx_seq_one_letter_code
_entity_poly.pdbx_strand_id
1 'polypeptide(L)'
;RVVSGVVTELSPLLLLLKYSRKITNIFYEEPEIGLHPQLQKAMGRVLCRIVNSGINVCMTTHSDLIIQHINNMIALNNNSENEELMEKYNYSYEDLLDYRKVRVYQFNTEVFRAKKRTILEEVECGVNGFAVPTFNDTLDDITDEAYNIQE
;
A
#
# COMPACT_ATOMS: atom_id res chain seq x y z
N ARG A 1 -4.76 -6.27 -24.79
CA ARG A 1 -5.32 -6.98 -23.60
C ARG A 1 -4.94 -6.34 -22.27
N VAL A 2 -3.73 -5.80 -22.12
CA VAL A 2 -3.29 -5.11 -20.88
C VAL A 2 -4.12 -3.84 -20.61
N VAL A 3 -4.46 -3.11 -21.66
CA VAL A 3 -5.27 -1.88 -21.56
C VAL A 3 -6.68 -2.16 -21.01
N SER A 4 -7.27 -3.32 -21.30
CA SER A 4 -8.63 -3.64 -20.83
C SER A 4 -8.69 -3.87 -19.32
N GLY A 5 -7.70 -4.55 -18.73
CA GLY A 5 -7.63 -4.79 -17.28
C GLY A 5 -7.51 -3.48 -16.50
N VAL A 6 -6.55 -2.63 -16.87
CA VAL A 6 -6.35 -1.31 -16.23
C VAL A 6 -7.62 -0.44 -16.30
N VAL A 7 -8.27 -0.40 -17.45
CA VAL A 7 -9.50 0.38 -17.61
C VAL A 7 -10.61 -0.17 -16.73
N THR A 8 -10.74 -1.49 -16.64
CA THR A 8 -11.79 -2.12 -15.82
C THR A 8 -11.57 -1.83 -14.33
N GLU A 9 -10.33 -1.96 -13.85
CA GLU A 9 -10.00 -1.79 -12.43
C GLU A 9 -10.01 -0.32 -11.98
N LEU A 10 -9.53 0.60 -12.82
CA LEU A 10 -9.43 2.01 -12.43
C LEU A 10 -10.69 2.83 -12.76
N SER A 11 -11.52 2.40 -13.71
CA SER A 11 -12.71 3.17 -14.11
C SER A 11 -13.68 3.43 -12.97
N PRO A 12 -14.01 2.48 -12.07
CA PRO A 12 -14.92 2.73 -10.96
C PRO A 12 -14.42 3.83 -10.05
N LEU A 13 -13.13 3.80 -9.68
CA LEU A 13 -12.50 4.83 -8.84
C LEU A 13 -12.53 6.20 -9.52
N LEU A 14 -12.14 6.27 -10.80
CA LEU A 14 -12.13 7.52 -11.57
C LEU A 14 -13.52 8.11 -11.72
N LEU A 15 -14.54 7.27 -12.00
CA LEU A 15 -15.93 7.71 -12.09
C LEU A 15 -16.45 8.19 -10.74
N LEU A 16 -16.13 7.49 -9.66
CA LEU A 16 -16.46 7.87 -8.29
C LEU A 16 -15.89 9.26 -7.98
N LEU A 17 -14.59 9.45 -8.16
CA LEU A 17 -13.90 10.71 -7.88
C LEU A 17 -14.39 11.87 -8.77
N LYS A 18 -14.74 11.59 -10.02
CA LYS A 18 -15.17 12.61 -10.98
C LYS A 18 -16.62 13.08 -10.79
N TYR A 19 -17.52 12.17 -10.45
CA TYR A 19 -18.95 12.45 -10.49
C TYR A 19 -19.62 12.53 -9.12
N SER A 20 -18.98 12.01 -8.07
CA SER A 20 -19.51 12.10 -6.71
C SER A 20 -19.18 13.43 -6.06
N ARG A 21 -20.22 14.15 -5.62
CA ARG A 21 -20.05 15.52 -5.08
C ARG A 21 -19.54 15.59 -3.64
N LYS A 22 -19.68 14.51 -2.88
CA LYS A 22 -19.27 14.45 -1.45
C LYS A 22 -18.82 13.05 -1.10
N ILE A 23 -17.57 12.72 -1.36
CA ILE A 23 -16.94 11.50 -0.88
C ILE A 23 -16.17 11.85 0.39
N THR A 24 -16.44 11.14 1.47
CA THR A 24 -15.69 11.26 2.73
C THR A 24 -14.89 10.01 3.04
N ASN A 25 -15.35 8.86 2.55
CA ASN A 25 -14.71 7.58 2.80
C ASN A 25 -14.74 6.71 1.54
N ILE A 26 -13.67 6.00 1.30
CA ILE A 26 -13.52 5.00 0.24
C ILE A 26 -13.11 3.69 0.91
N PHE A 27 -13.85 2.61 0.63
CA PHE A 27 -13.44 1.25 0.93
C PHE A 27 -12.99 0.60 -0.37
N TYR A 28 -11.74 0.19 -0.44
CA TYR A 28 -11.13 -0.33 -1.66
C TYR A 28 -10.47 -1.68 -1.38
N GLU A 29 -11.07 -2.73 -1.90
CA GLU A 29 -10.53 -4.08 -1.79
C GLU A 29 -9.51 -4.31 -2.90
N GLU A 30 -8.32 -4.77 -2.51
CA GLU A 30 -7.24 -5.23 -3.39
C GLU A 30 -7.02 -4.33 -4.63
N PRO A 31 -6.64 -3.05 -4.45
CA PRO A 31 -6.44 -2.11 -5.56
C PRO A 31 -5.37 -2.53 -6.57
N GLU A 32 -4.59 -3.55 -6.25
CA GLU A 32 -3.55 -4.14 -7.09
C GLU A 32 -4.07 -5.12 -8.13
N ILE A 33 -5.28 -5.66 -8.00
CA ILE A 33 -5.80 -6.69 -8.89
C ILE A 33 -5.76 -6.21 -10.35
N GLY A 34 -5.21 -7.05 -11.22
CA GLY A 34 -5.08 -6.75 -12.65
C GLY A 34 -4.08 -5.66 -13.01
N LEU A 35 -3.39 -5.06 -12.05
CA LEU A 35 -2.40 -4.02 -12.30
C LEU A 35 -0.99 -4.58 -12.46
N HIS A 36 -0.31 -4.14 -13.52
CA HIS A 36 1.13 -4.37 -13.67
C HIS A 36 1.92 -3.70 -12.52
N PRO A 37 3.07 -4.24 -12.05
CA PRO A 37 3.86 -3.68 -10.94
C PRO A 37 4.07 -2.16 -10.97
N GLN A 38 4.36 -1.60 -12.14
CA GLN A 38 4.50 -0.15 -12.30
C GLN A 38 3.22 0.64 -11.98
N LEU A 39 2.05 0.04 -12.27
CA LEU A 39 0.76 0.66 -11.97
C LEU A 39 0.38 0.48 -10.51
N GLN A 40 0.79 -0.61 -9.86
CA GLN A 40 0.64 -0.78 -8.41
C GLN A 40 1.42 0.30 -7.65
N LYS A 41 2.65 0.60 -8.10
CA LYS A 41 3.42 1.74 -7.59
C LYS A 41 2.67 3.06 -7.77
N ALA A 42 2.11 3.32 -8.96
CA ALA A 42 1.32 4.52 -9.22
C ALA A 42 0.05 4.58 -8.36
N MET A 43 -0.59 3.43 -8.10
CA MET A 43 -1.77 3.32 -7.24
C MET A 43 -1.46 3.75 -5.81
N GLY A 44 -0.36 3.31 -5.21
CA GLY A 44 0.07 3.77 -3.88
C GLY A 44 0.15 5.30 -3.81
N ARG A 45 0.69 5.95 -4.84
CA ARG A 45 0.75 7.40 -4.95
C ARG A 45 -0.63 8.05 -5.06
N VAL A 46 -1.53 7.47 -5.86
CA VAL A 46 -2.92 7.95 -5.98
C VAL A 46 -3.64 7.87 -4.65
N LEU A 47 -3.47 6.78 -3.91
CA LEU A 47 -4.08 6.61 -2.58
C LEU A 47 -3.61 7.67 -1.59
N CYS A 48 -2.30 7.99 -1.56
CA CYS A 48 -1.76 9.06 -0.72
C CYS A 48 -2.41 10.43 -1.08
N ARG A 49 -2.55 10.74 -2.36
CA ARG A 49 -3.20 11.98 -2.83
C ARG A 49 -4.67 12.04 -2.44
N ILE A 50 -5.39 10.95 -2.52
CA ILE A 50 -6.80 10.86 -2.09
C ILE A 50 -6.90 11.17 -0.60
N VAL A 51 -6.05 10.58 0.24
CA VAL A 51 -6.01 10.85 1.69
C VAL A 51 -5.67 12.32 1.96
N ASN A 52 -4.71 12.88 1.25
CA ASN A 52 -4.32 14.29 1.39
C ASN A 52 -5.39 15.28 0.90
N SER A 53 -6.30 14.84 0.03
CA SER A 53 -7.49 15.63 -0.35
C SER A 53 -8.61 15.63 0.70
N GLY A 54 -8.40 14.96 1.83
CA GLY A 54 -9.36 14.90 2.95
C GLY A 54 -10.37 13.74 2.86
N ILE A 55 -10.12 12.75 2.01
CA ILE A 55 -10.94 11.55 1.89
C ILE A 55 -10.28 10.43 2.69
N ASN A 56 -11.02 9.79 3.59
CA ASN A 56 -10.53 8.61 4.30
C ASN A 56 -10.52 7.40 3.36
N VAL A 57 -9.44 6.65 3.36
CA VAL A 57 -9.30 5.41 2.59
C VAL A 57 -9.10 4.24 3.54
N CYS A 58 -9.94 3.23 3.42
CA CYS A 58 -9.74 1.93 4.03
C CYS A 58 -9.53 0.94 2.89
N MET A 59 -8.39 0.25 2.86
CA MET A 59 -8.09 -0.71 1.82
C MET A 59 -7.62 -2.04 2.40
N THR A 60 -7.89 -3.11 1.67
CA THR A 60 -7.20 -4.40 1.84
C THR A 60 -6.19 -4.55 0.71
N THR A 61 -5.04 -5.16 0.97
CA THR A 61 -4.03 -5.39 -0.07
C THR A 61 -3.16 -6.59 0.27
N HIS A 62 -2.75 -7.28 -0.77
CA HIS A 62 -1.71 -8.30 -0.76
C HIS A 62 -0.46 -7.87 -1.55
N SER A 63 -0.40 -6.59 -1.96
CA SER A 63 0.71 -6.04 -2.74
C SER A 63 1.77 -5.42 -1.84
N ASP A 64 2.90 -6.09 -1.77
CA ASP A 64 4.11 -5.54 -1.15
C ASP A 64 4.56 -4.25 -1.86
N LEU A 65 4.39 -4.16 -3.17
CA LEU A 65 4.75 -2.96 -3.95
C LEU A 65 3.95 -1.72 -3.55
N ILE A 66 2.65 -1.85 -3.30
CA ILE A 66 1.82 -0.74 -2.82
C ILE A 66 2.27 -0.33 -1.42
N ILE A 67 2.48 -1.31 -0.53
CA ILE A 67 2.92 -1.07 0.85
C ILE A 67 4.27 -0.36 0.88
N GLN A 68 5.28 -0.90 0.19
CA GLN A 68 6.61 -0.30 0.11
C GLN A 68 6.58 1.12 -0.46
N HIS A 69 5.71 1.35 -1.44
CA HIS A 69 5.60 2.68 -2.02
C HIS A 69 4.92 3.68 -1.09
N ILE A 70 3.90 3.27 -0.34
CA ILE A 70 3.30 4.09 0.73
C ILE A 70 4.34 4.39 1.81
N ASN A 71 5.15 3.41 2.22
CA ASN A 71 6.25 3.61 3.17
C ASN A 71 7.26 4.63 2.66
N ASN A 72 7.60 4.61 1.36
CA ASN A 72 8.47 5.61 0.76
C ASN A 72 7.87 7.03 0.87
N MET A 73 6.55 7.19 0.69
CA MET A 73 5.88 8.49 0.84
C MET A 73 5.87 8.97 2.29
N ILE A 74 5.74 8.05 3.25
CA ILE A 74 5.82 8.34 4.69
C ILE A 74 7.24 8.74 5.06
N ALA A 75 8.23 7.95 4.69
CA ALA A 75 9.63 8.21 4.99
C ALA A 75 10.09 9.55 4.39
N LEU A 76 9.71 9.82 3.14
CA LEU A 76 10.03 11.06 2.45
C LEU A 76 9.42 12.29 3.14
N ASN A 77 8.20 12.16 3.68
CA ASN A 77 7.55 13.23 4.44
C ASN A 77 8.32 13.63 5.72
N ASN A 78 9.10 12.70 6.27
CA ASN A 78 9.86 12.91 7.51
C ASN A 78 11.36 13.11 7.26
N ASN A 79 11.82 13.12 6.01
CA ASN A 79 13.21 13.28 5.66
C ASN A 79 13.59 14.77 5.60
N SER A 80 14.74 15.15 6.18
CA SER A 80 15.25 16.53 6.14
C SER A 80 15.69 16.99 4.75
N GLU A 81 16.00 16.06 3.86
CA GLU A 81 16.42 16.31 2.47
C GLU A 81 15.29 16.02 1.48
N ASN A 82 14.05 16.15 1.92
CA ASN A 82 12.89 15.75 1.14
C ASN A 82 12.77 16.50 -0.21
N GLU A 83 13.15 17.76 -0.29
CA GLU A 83 13.04 18.56 -1.53
C GLU A 83 13.95 17.99 -2.64
N GLU A 84 15.21 17.66 -2.32
CA GLU A 84 16.15 17.06 -3.28
C GLU A 84 15.68 15.68 -3.73
N LEU A 85 15.21 14.86 -2.78
CA LEU A 85 14.69 13.53 -3.07
C LEU A 85 13.39 13.57 -3.87
N MET A 86 12.52 14.55 -3.61
CA MET A 86 11.29 14.75 -4.37
C MET A 86 11.59 15.12 -5.83
N GLU A 87 12.54 15.99 -6.07
CA GLU A 87 12.99 16.35 -7.42
C GLU A 87 13.59 15.12 -8.13
N LYS A 88 14.51 14.43 -7.48
CA LYS A 88 15.19 13.25 -8.02
C LYS A 88 14.22 12.14 -8.44
N TYR A 89 13.19 11.89 -7.65
CA TYR A 89 12.23 10.79 -7.89
C TYR A 89 10.89 11.26 -8.48
N ASN A 90 10.78 12.55 -8.81
CA ASN A 90 9.60 13.17 -9.41
C ASN A 90 8.35 13.01 -8.53
N TYR A 91 8.47 13.36 -7.23
CA TYR A 91 7.35 13.45 -6.29
C TYR A 91 6.93 14.90 -6.09
N SER A 92 5.70 15.08 -5.61
CA SER A 92 5.16 16.38 -5.20
C SER A 92 4.68 16.31 -3.75
N TYR A 93 4.41 17.43 -3.12
CA TYR A 93 3.95 17.48 -1.73
C TYR A 93 2.62 16.76 -1.52
N GLU A 94 1.77 16.65 -2.53
CA GLU A 94 0.53 15.92 -2.47
C GLU A 94 0.73 14.39 -2.37
N ASP A 95 1.92 13.90 -2.72
CA ASP A 95 2.27 12.48 -2.61
C ASP A 95 2.69 12.10 -1.19
N LEU A 96 3.19 13.06 -0.40
CA LEU A 96 3.73 12.81 0.94
C LEU A 96 2.62 12.42 1.92
N LEU A 97 2.85 11.43 2.75
CA LEU A 97 1.86 10.92 3.71
C LEU A 97 2.37 11.04 5.16
N ASP A 98 1.58 11.66 6.00
CA ASP A 98 1.86 11.72 7.44
C ASP A 98 1.52 10.36 8.10
N TYR A 99 2.51 9.68 8.70
CA TYR A 99 2.34 8.39 9.36
C TYR A 99 1.26 8.42 10.46
N ARG A 100 1.04 9.56 11.11
CA ARG A 100 0.01 9.74 12.15
C ARG A 100 -1.42 9.58 11.63
N LYS A 101 -1.62 9.72 10.29
CA LYS A 101 -2.90 9.48 9.62
C LYS A 101 -3.10 8.03 9.21
N VAL A 102 -2.08 7.17 9.39
CA VAL A 102 -2.11 5.77 8.94
C VAL A 102 -2.39 4.84 10.11
N ARG A 103 -3.25 3.85 9.86
CA ARG A 103 -3.48 2.71 10.76
C ARG A 103 -3.40 1.45 9.93
N VAL A 104 -2.67 0.48 10.43
CA VAL A 104 -2.40 -0.78 9.75
C VAL A 104 -2.84 -1.93 10.62
N TYR A 105 -3.53 -2.87 10.03
CA TYR A 105 -4.01 -4.07 10.70
C TYR A 105 -3.67 -5.29 9.87
N GLN A 106 -3.18 -6.32 10.55
CA GLN A 106 -2.86 -7.61 9.94
C GLN A 106 -3.80 -8.69 10.49
N PHE A 107 -4.27 -9.56 9.59
CA PHE A 107 -5.03 -10.75 9.96
C PHE A 107 -4.08 -11.95 10.09
N ASN A 108 -3.93 -12.44 11.31
CA ASN A 108 -3.12 -13.62 11.59
C ASN A 108 -3.99 -14.83 11.94
N THR A 109 -3.49 -16.03 11.66
CA THR A 109 -4.16 -17.27 12.04
C THR A 109 -3.43 -17.90 13.22
N GLU A 110 -4.14 -18.04 14.33
CA GLU A 110 -3.66 -18.79 15.50
C GLU A 110 -4.34 -20.15 15.62
N VAL A 111 -3.59 -21.12 16.14
CA VAL A 111 -4.15 -22.43 16.52
C VAL A 111 -4.31 -22.46 18.04
N PHE A 112 -5.55 -22.42 18.50
CA PHE A 112 -5.89 -22.54 19.91
C PHE A 112 -6.75 -23.77 20.15
N ARG A 113 -6.28 -24.69 21.00
CA ARG A 113 -6.98 -25.95 21.32
C ARG A 113 -7.44 -26.73 20.07
N ALA A 114 -6.52 -26.89 19.11
CA ALA A 114 -6.76 -27.57 17.81
C ALA A 114 -7.80 -26.89 16.90
N LYS A 115 -8.20 -25.67 17.19
CA LYS A 115 -9.05 -24.85 16.32
C LYS A 115 -8.27 -23.66 15.79
N LYS A 116 -8.39 -23.42 14.47
CA LYS A 116 -7.87 -22.23 13.84
C LYS A 116 -8.81 -21.06 14.12
N ARG A 117 -8.28 -19.92 14.52
CA ARG A 117 -9.01 -18.65 14.63
C ARG A 117 -8.19 -17.53 13.99
N THR A 118 -8.89 -16.62 13.34
CA THR A 118 -8.28 -15.39 12.84
C THR A 118 -8.26 -14.35 13.96
N ILE A 119 -7.13 -13.72 14.14
CA ILE A 119 -6.94 -12.57 15.03
C ILE A 119 -6.56 -11.36 14.22
N LEU A 120 -6.98 -10.20 14.69
CA LEU A 120 -6.63 -8.90 14.12
C LEU A 120 -5.58 -8.25 15.00
N GLU A 121 -4.45 -7.92 14.44
CA GLU A 121 -3.35 -7.24 15.14
C GLU A 121 -3.09 -5.88 14.51
N GLU A 122 -2.92 -4.85 15.34
CA GLU A 122 -2.49 -3.54 14.87
C GLU A 122 -0.97 -3.55 14.67
N VAL A 123 -0.55 -3.09 13.50
CA VAL A 123 0.86 -2.94 13.14
C VAL A 123 1.26 -1.49 13.34
N GLU A 124 2.34 -1.26 14.09
CA GLU A 124 2.83 0.09 14.36
C GLU A 124 3.34 0.75 13.07
N CYS A 125 2.87 1.98 12.83
CA CYS A 125 3.32 2.83 11.74
C CYS A 125 4.12 4.00 12.32
N GLY A 126 5.38 4.10 11.92
CA GLY A 126 6.31 5.14 12.37
C GLY A 126 6.77 6.06 11.24
N VAL A 127 7.79 6.87 11.52
CA VAL A 127 8.37 7.85 10.59
C VAL A 127 8.93 7.25 9.29
N ASN A 128 9.28 5.97 9.32
CA ASN A 128 9.79 5.22 8.17
C ASN A 128 8.70 4.30 7.53
N GLY A 129 7.43 4.46 7.95
CA GLY A 129 6.34 3.59 7.55
C GLY A 129 6.12 2.41 8.49
N PHE A 130 5.68 1.28 7.97
CA PHE A 130 5.33 0.07 8.70
C PHE A 130 5.86 -1.17 7.99
N ALA A 131 6.15 -2.22 8.76
CA ALA A 131 6.55 -3.51 8.24
C ALA A 131 5.44 -4.53 8.47
N VAL A 132 5.15 -5.33 7.47
CA VAL A 132 4.21 -6.46 7.57
C VAL A 132 5.03 -7.74 7.57
N PRO A 133 5.25 -8.38 8.73
CA PRO A 133 6.18 -9.49 8.88
C PRO A 133 5.91 -10.64 7.91
N THR A 134 4.64 -11.01 7.69
CA THR A 134 4.27 -12.13 6.82
C THR A 134 4.70 -11.99 5.36
N PHE A 135 4.89 -10.75 4.86
CA PHE A 135 5.44 -10.55 3.52
C PHE A 135 6.95 -10.79 3.50
N ASN A 136 7.65 -10.31 4.51
CA ASN A 136 9.10 -10.47 4.63
C ASN A 136 9.47 -11.95 4.80
N ASP A 137 8.79 -12.66 5.69
CA ASP A 137 9.03 -14.09 5.94
C ASP A 137 8.94 -14.92 4.65
N THR A 138 7.92 -14.67 3.81
CA THR A 138 7.75 -15.39 2.54
C THR A 138 8.85 -15.06 1.53
N LEU A 139 9.30 -13.79 1.46
CA LEU A 139 10.38 -13.39 0.57
C LEU A 139 11.72 -13.96 1.03
N ASP A 140 11.97 -14.00 2.32
CA ASP A 140 13.17 -14.59 2.92
C ASP A 140 13.19 -16.09 2.65
N ASP A 141 12.09 -16.81 2.86
CA ASP A 141 11.97 -18.25 2.57
C ASP A 141 12.27 -18.56 1.09
N ILE A 142 11.71 -17.78 0.14
CA ILE A 142 11.95 -17.98 -1.31
C ILE A 142 13.40 -17.66 -1.66
N THR A 143 13.98 -16.64 -1.02
CA THR A 143 15.37 -16.24 -1.27
C THR A 143 16.33 -17.32 -0.76
N ASP A 144 16.10 -17.86 0.44
CA ASP A 144 16.87 -18.96 1.02
C ASP A 144 16.73 -20.24 0.17
N GLU A 145 15.51 -20.55 -0.29
CA GLU A 145 15.29 -21.68 -1.21
C GLU A 145 16.10 -21.50 -2.51
N ALA A 146 16.04 -20.31 -3.12
CA ALA A 146 16.78 -20.03 -4.34
C ALA A 146 18.30 -20.13 -4.15
N TYR A 147 18.80 -19.69 -3.02
CA TYR A 147 20.22 -19.81 -2.67
C TYR A 147 20.65 -21.27 -2.53
N ASN A 148 19.87 -22.06 -1.79
CA ASN A 148 20.16 -23.48 -1.56
C ASN A 148 20.05 -24.34 -2.83
N ILE A 149 19.26 -23.92 -3.84
CA ILE A 149 19.14 -24.64 -5.13
C ILE A 149 20.31 -24.34 -6.06
N GLN A 150 20.94 -23.15 -5.91
CA GLN A 150 22.04 -22.71 -6.79
C GLN A 150 23.42 -23.15 -6.31
N GLU A 151 23.56 -23.66 -5.08
CA GLU A 151 24.77 -24.35 -4.57
C GLU A 151 24.77 -25.84 -5.00
#